data_d9b30297fa95ad297c75329099a97f2e
#
_entry.id   d9b30297fa95ad297c75329099a97f2e
#
_cell.length_a   1.000
_cell.length_b   1.000
_cell.length_c   1.000
_cell.angle_alpha   90.00
_cell.angle_beta   90.00
_cell.angle_gamma   90.00
#
_symmetry.space_group_name_H-M   'P 1'
#
loop_
_entity.id
_entity.type
_entity.pdbx_description
1 polymer ?
#
loop_
_entity_poly.entity_id
_entity_poly.type
_entity_poly.pdbx_seq_one_letter_code
_entity_poly.pdbx_strand_id
1 'polypeptide(L)'
;MDQQIPQPIHPSEWPPVLSNIIEDMHGDPINVHRLMANNPALLEAWWPFRNHSVLGGTLGQRNAELLILRLSVHMECWYEWGSHVDRATKIGIERNEILGLLKPDLDQQWPEGERVLILSVDELMTRKYLGTETRTLLEEHFDTNQIMDLIAIHGMYMILAAMLKTWDLSL
;
A
#
# COMPACT_ATOMS: atom_id res chain seq x y z
N MET A 1 23.05 12.65 -22.76
CA MET A 1 22.28 11.40 -22.94
C MET A 1 20.91 11.68 -22.37
N ASP A 2 19.90 11.81 -23.23
CA ASP A 2 18.51 11.89 -22.78
C ASP A 2 18.20 10.56 -22.08
N GLN A 3 18.12 10.57 -20.75
CA GLN A 3 17.61 9.40 -20.03
C GLN A 3 16.12 9.32 -20.34
N GLN A 4 15.76 8.32 -21.12
CA GLN A 4 14.37 8.05 -21.44
C GLN A 4 13.65 7.65 -20.15
N ILE A 5 12.61 8.41 -19.79
CA ILE A 5 11.76 8.09 -18.63
C ILE A 5 11.20 6.67 -18.84
N PRO A 6 11.38 5.75 -17.87
CA PRO A 6 10.87 4.40 -18.02
C PRO A 6 9.35 4.43 -18.17
N GLN A 7 8.84 3.68 -19.13
CA GLN A 7 7.43 3.55 -19.41
C GLN A 7 6.95 2.15 -18.98
N PRO A 8 5.66 1.99 -18.63
CA PRO A 8 5.06 0.67 -18.43
C PRO A 8 5.26 -0.24 -19.63
N ILE A 9 5.89 -1.39 -19.42
CA ILE A 9 6.15 -2.39 -20.47
C ILE A 9 4.93 -3.31 -20.61
N HIS A 10 4.50 -3.59 -21.86
CA HIS A 10 3.41 -4.52 -22.11
C HIS A 10 3.80 -5.94 -21.67
N PRO A 11 2.90 -6.72 -21.03
CA PRO A 11 3.23 -8.07 -20.52
C PRO A 11 3.79 -9.04 -21.57
N SER A 12 3.43 -8.88 -22.85
CA SER A 12 3.98 -9.72 -23.93
C SER A 12 5.49 -9.50 -24.18
N GLU A 13 6.05 -8.42 -23.66
CA GLU A 13 7.47 -8.08 -23.78
C GLU A 13 8.27 -8.44 -22.51
N TRP A 14 7.60 -9.00 -21.50
CA TRP A 14 8.26 -9.37 -20.26
C TRP A 14 9.13 -10.61 -20.43
N PRO A 15 10.30 -10.66 -19.78
CA PRO A 15 11.14 -11.84 -19.82
C PRO A 15 10.45 -13.03 -19.12
N PRO A 16 10.76 -14.29 -19.52
CA PRO A 16 10.11 -15.50 -18.99
C PRO A 16 10.17 -15.64 -17.46
N VAL A 17 11.14 -15.06 -16.80
CA VAL A 17 11.28 -15.06 -15.32
C VAL A 17 10.08 -14.43 -14.63
N LEU A 18 9.35 -13.56 -15.30
CA LEU A 18 8.16 -12.86 -14.76
C LEU A 18 6.83 -13.53 -15.17
N SER A 19 6.84 -14.71 -15.79
CA SER A 19 5.62 -15.38 -16.28
C SER A 19 4.61 -15.68 -15.16
N ASN A 20 5.10 -16.10 -13.98
CA ASN A 20 4.27 -16.33 -12.80
C ASN A 20 3.52 -15.07 -12.35
N ILE A 21 4.11 -13.89 -12.50
CA ILE A 21 3.48 -12.62 -12.14
C ILE A 21 2.34 -12.30 -13.11
N ILE A 22 2.54 -12.58 -14.40
CA ILE A 22 1.49 -12.42 -15.40
C ILE A 22 0.32 -13.37 -15.10
N GLU A 23 0.60 -14.62 -14.71
CA GLU A 23 -0.42 -15.61 -14.35
C GLU A 23 -1.18 -15.16 -13.08
N ASP A 24 -0.49 -14.78 -12.02
CA ASP A 24 -1.08 -14.29 -10.76
C ASP A 24 -2.01 -13.07 -10.99
N MET A 25 -1.70 -12.25 -11.99
CA MET A 25 -2.48 -11.08 -12.38
C MET A 25 -3.48 -11.37 -13.52
N HIS A 26 -3.78 -12.65 -13.78
CA HIS A 26 -4.75 -13.08 -14.79
C HIS A 26 -4.48 -12.54 -16.21
N GLY A 27 -3.21 -12.35 -16.55
CA GLY A 27 -2.77 -11.85 -17.85
C GLY A 27 -2.74 -10.31 -17.96
N ASP A 28 -3.20 -9.59 -16.95
CA ASP A 28 -3.32 -8.14 -16.98
C ASP A 28 -2.67 -7.44 -15.75
N PRO A 29 -1.33 -7.45 -15.65
CA PRO A 29 -0.63 -6.70 -14.62
C PRO A 29 -0.94 -5.20 -14.67
N ILE A 30 -1.18 -4.59 -13.51
CA ILE A 30 -1.45 -3.15 -13.38
C ILE A 30 -0.22 -2.31 -13.73
N ASN A 31 -0.44 -1.03 -14.05
CA ASN A 31 0.59 -0.14 -14.57
C ASN A 31 1.84 -0.03 -13.70
N VAL A 32 1.72 -0.05 -12.36
CA VAL A 32 2.90 -0.01 -11.49
C VAL A 32 3.79 -1.25 -11.65
N HIS A 33 3.21 -2.45 -11.85
CA HIS A 33 3.99 -3.67 -12.12
C HIS A 33 4.60 -3.63 -13.52
N ARG A 34 3.88 -3.07 -14.50
CA ARG A 34 4.42 -2.86 -15.85
C ARG A 34 5.58 -1.86 -15.85
N LEU A 35 5.53 -0.84 -15.00
CA LEU A 35 6.66 0.07 -14.79
C LEU A 35 7.85 -0.68 -14.13
N MET A 36 7.59 -1.46 -13.08
CA MET A 36 8.62 -2.24 -12.40
C MET A 36 9.28 -3.29 -13.30
N ALA A 37 8.61 -3.76 -14.34
CA ALA A 37 9.16 -4.71 -15.32
C ALA A 37 10.38 -4.16 -16.09
N ASN A 38 10.63 -2.85 -16.04
CA ASN A 38 11.91 -2.27 -16.49
C ASN A 38 13.12 -2.77 -15.68
N ASN A 39 12.89 -3.32 -14.47
CA ASN A 39 13.88 -4.03 -13.67
C ASN A 39 13.31 -5.40 -13.25
N PRO A 40 13.42 -6.43 -14.14
CA PRO A 40 12.80 -7.74 -13.88
C PRO A 40 13.26 -8.39 -12.58
N ALA A 41 14.54 -8.27 -12.23
CA ALA A 41 15.08 -8.83 -10.99
C ALA A 41 14.46 -8.18 -9.74
N LEU A 42 14.18 -6.88 -9.78
CA LEU A 42 13.50 -6.18 -8.70
C LEU A 42 12.04 -6.65 -8.59
N LEU A 43 11.32 -6.74 -9.71
CA LEU A 43 9.92 -7.16 -9.72
C LEU A 43 9.78 -8.61 -9.24
N GLU A 44 10.67 -9.52 -9.66
CA GLU A 44 10.70 -10.90 -9.18
C GLU A 44 10.92 -10.98 -7.67
N ALA A 45 11.92 -10.27 -7.13
CA ALA A 45 12.21 -10.22 -5.70
C ALA A 45 11.09 -9.55 -4.88
N TRP A 46 10.40 -8.59 -5.46
CA TRP A 46 9.28 -7.87 -4.86
C TRP A 46 8.03 -8.75 -4.71
N TRP A 47 7.79 -9.67 -5.61
CA TRP A 47 6.52 -10.34 -5.78
C TRP A 47 6.04 -11.13 -4.55
N PRO A 48 6.86 -11.95 -3.86
CA PRO A 48 6.46 -12.63 -2.64
C PRO A 48 6.06 -11.65 -1.51
N PHE A 49 6.81 -10.57 -1.36
CA PHE A 49 6.52 -9.54 -0.37
C PHE A 49 5.21 -8.79 -0.69
N ARG A 50 5.02 -8.44 -1.96
CA ARG A 50 3.77 -7.85 -2.44
C ARG A 50 2.57 -8.76 -2.15
N ASN A 51 2.68 -10.05 -2.49
CA ASN A 51 1.57 -10.99 -2.28
C ASN A 51 1.22 -11.20 -0.82
N HIS A 52 2.21 -11.20 0.08
CA HIS A 52 1.97 -11.19 1.51
C HIS A 52 1.22 -9.92 1.96
N SER A 53 1.70 -8.76 1.55
CA SER A 53 1.25 -7.46 2.06
C SER A 53 -0.08 -6.98 1.49
N VAL A 54 -0.34 -7.19 0.19
CA VAL A 54 -1.55 -6.67 -0.49
C VAL A 54 -2.85 -7.30 0.01
N LEU A 55 -2.77 -8.51 0.56
CA LEU A 55 -3.90 -9.21 1.18
C LEU A 55 -4.03 -8.89 2.67
N GLY A 56 -3.15 -8.04 3.20
CA GLY A 56 -3.14 -7.61 4.58
C GLY A 56 -2.40 -8.53 5.54
N GLY A 57 -1.75 -9.59 5.07
CA GLY A 57 -1.02 -10.54 5.92
C GLY A 57 -1.87 -11.02 7.08
N THR A 58 -1.34 -10.95 8.31
CA THR A 58 -2.09 -11.26 9.55
C THR A 58 -2.94 -10.09 10.03
N LEU A 59 -2.71 -8.87 9.52
CA LEU A 59 -3.47 -7.66 9.88
C LEU A 59 -4.91 -7.71 9.36
N GLY A 60 -5.16 -8.42 8.26
CA GLY A 60 -6.45 -8.55 7.59
C GLY A 60 -6.74 -7.42 6.59
N GLN A 61 -7.59 -7.74 5.62
CA GLN A 61 -7.84 -6.84 4.48
C GLN A 61 -8.38 -5.46 4.87
N ARG A 62 -9.35 -5.40 5.79
CA ARG A 62 -9.95 -4.12 6.19
C ARG A 62 -8.90 -3.18 6.78
N ASN A 63 -8.12 -3.67 7.72
CA ASN A 63 -7.07 -2.87 8.38
C ASN A 63 -5.98 -2.46 7.38
N ALA A 64 -5.62 -3.34 6.45
CA ALA A 64 -4.67 -3.02 5.39
C ALA A 64 -5.18 -1.91 4.47
N GLU A 65 -6.45 -1.96 4.03
CA GLU A 65 -7.02 -0.91 3.18
C GLU A 65 -7.11 0.44 3.90
N LEU A 66 -7.48 0.47 5.19
CA LEU A 66 -7.47 1.70 5.99
C LEU A 66 -6.06 2.31 6.07
N LEU A 67 -5.05 1.48 6.33
CA LEU A 67 -3.65 1.87 6.39
C LEU A 67 -3.17 2.43 5.04
N ILE A 68 -3.44 1.72 3.94
CA ILE A 68 -2.98 2.09 2.59
C ILE A 68 -3.64 3.39 2.13
N LEU A 69 -4.94 3.53 2.37
CA LEU A 69 -5.65 4.77 2.05
C LEU A 69 -5.09 5.95 2.85
N ARG A 70 -4.87 5.79 4.16
CA ARG A 70 -4.26 6.87 4.97
C ARG A 70 -2.86 7.24 4.49
N LEU A 71 -2.05 6.23 4.15
CA LEU A 71 -0.71 6.44 3.61
C LEU A 71 -0.74 7.16 2.27
N SER A 72 -1.67 6.78 1.38
CA SER A 72 -1.85 7.43 0.07
C SER A 72 -2.12 8.93 0.20
N VAL A 73 -2.90 9.34 1.21
CA VAL A 73 -3.14 10.76 1.53
C VAL A 73 -1.85 11.46 1.94
N HIS A 74 -1.09 10.88 2.88
CA HIS A 74 0.18 11.45 3.32
C HIS A 74 1.21 11.59 2.20
N MET A 75 1.25 10.59 1.30
CA MET A 75 2.14 10.59 0.14
C MET A 75 1.61 11.43 -1.02
N GLU A 76 0.38 11.94 -0.95
CA GLU A 76 -0.32 12.59 -2.06
C GLU A 76 -0.27 11.70 -3.33
N CYS A 77 -0.39 10.38 -3.13
CA CYS A 77 -0.35 9.39 -4.20
C CYS A 77 -1.77 9.00 -4.62
N TRP A 78 -2.35 9.79 -5.52
CA TRP A 78 -3.75 9.62 -5.94
C TRP A 78 -3.97 8.39 -6.82
N TYR A 79 -2.91 7.82 -7.39
CA TYR A 79 -2.93 6.52 -8.03
C TYR A 79 -3.32 5.41 -7.03
N GLU A 80 -2.58 5.31 -5.92
CA GLU A 80 -2.86 4.31 -4.88
C GLU A 80 -4.21 4.59 -4.22
N TRP A 81 -4.52 5.84 -3.92
CA TRP A 81 -5.82 6.21 -3.39
C TRP A 81 -6.96 5.70 -4.26
N GLY A 82 -6.98 6.02 -5.57
CA GLY A 82 -8.05 5.60 -6.49
C GLY A 82 -8.17 4.08 -6.58
N SER A 83 -7.06 3.37 -6.71
CA SER A 83 -7.03 1.90 -6.76
C SER A 83 -7.57 1.27 -5.47
N HIS A 84 -7.24 1.84 -4.30
CA HIS A 84 -7.62 1.28 -3.00
C HIS A 84 -9.02 1.70 -2.54
N VAL A 85 -9.57 2.82 -3.00
CA VAL A 85 -10.98 3.17 -2.82
C VAL A 85 -11.90 2.09 -3.40
N ASP A 86 -11.60 1.60 -4.60
CA ASP A 86 -12.38 0.53 -5.23
C ASP A 86 -12.31 -0.78 -4.43
N ARG A 87 -11.14 -1.13 -3.92
CA ARG A 87 -10.92 -2.34 -3.11
C ARG A 87 -11.62 -2.23 -1.76
N ALA A 88 -11.44 -1.11 -1.06
CA ALA A 88 -12.07 -0.81 0.21
C ALA A 88 -13.60 -0.90 0.12
N THR A 89 -14.18 -0.32 -0.93
CA THR A 89 -15.62 -0.39 -1.18
C THR A 89 -16.11 -1.82 -1.41
N LYS A 90 -15.36 -2.65 -2.16
CA LYS A 90 -15.70 -4.06 -2.43
C LYS A 90 -15.73 -4.93 -1.16
N ILE A 91 -14.92 -4.60 -0.15
CA ILE A 91 -14.90 -5.32 1.14
C ILE A 91 -15.79 -4.67 2.20
N GLY A 92 -16.60 -3.68 1.82
CA GLY A 92 -17.63 -3.09 2.68
C GLY A 92 -17.16 -1.95 3.56
N ILE A 93 -16.01 -1.31 3.29
CA ILE A 93 -15.66 -0.03 3.93
C ILE A 93 -16.55 1.05 3.35
N GLU A 94 -17.26 1.75 4.22
CA GLU A 94 -18.26 2.72 3.79
C GLU A 94 -17.60 4.02 3.29
N ARG A 95 -18.33 4.71 2.41
CA ARG A 95 -17.85 5.96 1.80
C ARG A 95 -17.48 7.03 2.82
N ASN A 96 -18.25 7.15 3.90
CA ASN A 96 -17.96 8.12 4.97
C ASN A 96 -16.67 7.79 5.72
N GLU A 97 -16.36 6.50 5.92
CA GLU A 97 -15.10 6.05 6.49
C GLU A 97 -13.92 6.41 5.58
N ILE A 98 -14.03 6.06 4.28
CA ILE A 98 -13.00 6.41 3.29
C ILE A 98 -12.75 7.93 3.26
N LEU A 99 -13.81 8.75 3.22
CA LEU A 99 -13.67 10.21 3.24
C LEU A 99 -13.13 10.73 4.58
N GLY A 100 -13.37 10.01 5.68
CA GLY A 100 -12.79 10.31 6.99
C GLY A 100 -11.27 10.25 7.01
N LEU A 101 -10.67 9.34 6.20
CA LEU A 101 -9.22 9.21 6.10
C LEU A 101 -8.52 10.40 5.41
N LEU A 102 -9.25 11.26 4.70
CA LEU A 102 -8.73 12.51 4.13
C LEU A 102 -8.55 13.62 5.17
N LYS A 103 -9.22 13.51 6.32
CA LYS A 103 -9.20 14.56 7.34
C LYS A 103 -7.89 14.51 8.13
N PRO A 104 -7.30 15.65 8.47
CA PRO A 104 -6.10 15.70 9.32
C PRO A 104 -6.38 15.14 10.72
N ASP A 105 -7.56 15.45 11.28
CA ASP A 105 -7.99 14.94 12.58
C ASP A 105 -9.01 13.81 12.37
N LEU A 106 -8.76 12.64 13.00
CA LEU A 106 -9.69 11.54 12.96
C LEU A 106 -10.88 11.79 13.89
N ASP A 107 -12.08 11.63 13.34
CA ASP A 107 -13.31 11.69 14.13
C ASP A 107 -13.33 10.60 15.21
N GLN A 108 -14.07 10.85 16.31
CA GLN A 108 -14.21 9.88 17.42
C GLN A 108 -15.06 8.63 17.07
N GLN A 109 -15.56 8.55 15.84
CA GLN A 109 -16.42 7.45 15.38
C GLN A 109 -15.68 6.15 15.01
N TRP A 110 -14.33 6.18 14.94
CA TRP A 110 -13.54 5.00 14.63
C TRP A 110 -13.50 4.04 15.84
N PRO A 111 -13.67 2.70 15.63
CA PRO A 111 -13.31 1.72 16.62
C PRO A 111 -11.88 1.95 17.12
N GLU A 112 -11.63 1.76 18.43
CA GLU A 112 -10.35 2.17 19.04
C GLU A 112 -9.15 1.52 18.35
N GLY A 113 -9.19 0.22 18.03
CA GLY A 113 -8.11 -0.45 17.30
C GLY A 113 -7.86 0.15 15.92
N GLU A 114 -8.91 0.45 15.14
CA GLU A 114 -8.76 1.08 13.82
C GLU A 114 -8.24 2.51 13.93
N ARG A 115 -8.69 3.24 14.95
CA ARG A 115 -8.21 4.59 15.22
C ARG A 115 -6.71 4.61 15.52
N VAL A 116 -6.24 3.71 16.40
CA VAL A 116 -4.81 3.60 16.74
C VAL A 116 -4.00 3.16 15.53
N LEU A 117 -4.52 2.23 14.72
CA LEU A 117 -3.89 1.81 13.47
C LEU A 117 -3.71 2.98 12.50
N ILE A 118 -4.72 3.81 12.28
CA ILE A 118 -4.63 4.98 11.38
C ILE A 118 -3.64 6.01 11.93
N LEU A 119 -3.68 6.30 13.25
CA LEU A 119 -2.73 7.21 13.90
C LEU A 119 -1.29 6.69 13.83
N SER A 120 -1.08 5.38 13.83
CA SER A 120 0.25 4.79 13.65
C SER A 120 0.86 5.10 12.27
N VAL A 121 0.02 5.20 11.23
CA VAL A 121 0.47 5.68 9.91
C VAL A 121 0.96 7.12 10.01
N ASP A 122 0.21 7.99 10.65
CA ASP A 122 0.59 9.40 10.83
C ASP A 122 1.93 9.53 11.57
N GLU A 123 2.13 8.71 12.61
CA GLU A 123 3.39 8.69 13.34
C GLU A 123 4.55 8.12 12.51
N LEU A 124 4.35 7.01 11.79
CA LEU A 124 5.35 6.45 10.89
C LEU A 124 5.77 7.43 9.80
N MET A 125 4.81 8.20 9.26
CA MET A 125 5.09 9.22 8.26
C MET A 125 5.94 10.36 8.81
N THR A 126 5.73 10.76 10.06
CA THR A 126 6.44 11.88 10.69
C THR A 126 7.76 11.44 11.34
N ARG A 127 7.72 10.41 12.19
CA ARG A 127 8.86 9.99 13.04
C ARG A 127 9.69 8.87 12.44
N LYS A 128 9.17 8.11 11.45
CA LYS A 128 9.82 6.95 10.82
C LYS A 128 9.90 5.71 11.73
N TYR A 129 9.30 5.72 12.88
CA TYR A 129 9.15 4.62 13.82
C TYR A 129 7.94 4.85 14.73
N LEU A 130 7.46 3.79 15.36
CA LEU A 130 6.39 3.86 16.37
C LEU A 130 7.00 4.13 17.75
N GLY A 131 6.56 5.19 18.41
CA GLY A 131 6.93 5.50 19.79
C GLY A 131 6.34 4.50 20.76
N THR A 132 6.85 4.50 21.99
CA THR A 132 6.41 3.56 23.02
C THR A 132 4.91 3.68 23.32
N GLU A 133 4.37 4.89 23.36
CA GLU A 133 2.96 5.14 23.62
C GLU A 133 2.06 4.51 22.53
N THR A 134 2.29 4.84 21.27
CA THR A 134 1.53 4.29 20.14
C THR A 134 1.68 2.77 20.06
N ARG A 135 2.90 2.25 20.27
CA ARG A 135 3.12 0.81 20.30
C ARG A 135 2.33 0.13 21.41
N THR A 136 2.31 0.68 22.63
CA THR A 136 1.53 0.11 23.74
C THR A 136 0.04 0.08 23.43
N LEU A 137 -0.51 1.14 22.83
CA LEU A 137 -1.90 1.18 22.41
C LEU A 137 -2.20 0.18 21.29
N LEU A 138 -1.29 -0.02 20.33
CA LEU A 138 -1.44 -1.05 19.31
C LEU A 138 -1.45 -2.45 19.92
N GLU A 139 -0.58 -2.75 20.89
CA GLU A 139 -0.48 -4.03 21.58
C GLU A 139 -1.77 -4.41 22.37
N GLU A 140 -2.66 -3.46 22.64
CA GLU A 140 -3.98 -3.71 23.22
C GLU A 140 -4.98 -4.30 22.21
N HIS A 141 -4.73 -4.13 20.90
CA HIS A 141 -5.66 -4.51 19.82
C HIS A 141 -5.06 -5.48 18.80
N PHE A 142 -3.73 -5.51 18.68
CA PHE A 142 -3.00 -6.27 17.67
C PHE A 142 -1.85 -7.06 18.29
N ASP A 143 -1.63 -8.25 17.78
CA ASP A 143 -0.46 -9.03 18.17
C ASP A 143 0.81 -8.53 17.43
N THR A 144 1.96 -9.09 17.84
CA THR A 144 3.26 -8.72 17.27
C THR A 144 3.34 -8.94 15.76
N ASN A 145 2.73 -10.01 15.22
CA ASN A 145 2.75 -10.28 13.78
C ASN A 145 1.94 -9.24 13.02
N GLN A 146 0.78 -8.87 13.54
CA GLN A 146 -0.08 -7.83 12.97
C GLN A 146 0.62 -6.46 12.95
N ILE A 147 1.33 -6.11 14.03
CA ILE A 147 2.11 -4.87 14.09
C ILE A 147 3.29 -4.90 13.10
N MET A 148 3.96 -6.06 12.94
CA MET A 148 4.99 -6.23 11.93
C MET A 148 4.43 -6.08 10.51
N ASP A 149 3.27 -6.67 10.22
CA ASP A 149 2.60 -6.53 8.92
C ASP A 149 2.16 -5.09 8.65
N LEU A 150 1.68 -4.36 9.66
CA LEU A 150 1.39 -2.93 9.56
C LEU A 150 2.62 -2.15 9.07
N ILE A 151 3.77 -2.36 9.70
CA ILE A 151 5.03 -1.69 9.34
C ILE A 151 5.50 -2.13 7.94
N ALA A 152 5.37 -3.41 7.62
CA ALA A 152 5.76 -3.95 6.32
C ALA A 152 4.89 -3.39 5.18
N ILE A 153 3.57 -3.34 5.36
CA ILE A 153 2.63 -2.73 4.39
C ILE A 153 2.94 -1.25 4.21
N HIS A 154 3.15 -0.51 5.31
CA HIS A 154 3.55 0.89 5.24
C HIS A 154 4.82 1.07 4.40
N GLY A 155 5.88 0.31 4.66
CA GLY A 155 7.14 0.38 3.90
C GLY A 155 6.95 0.03 2.43
N MET A 156 6.15 -0.98 2.12
CA MET A 156 5.85 -1.38 0.75
C MET A 156 5.19 -0.26 -0.04
N TYR A 157 4.14 0.36 0.49
CA TYR A 157 3.42 1.42 -0.20
C TYR A 157 4.21 2.74 -0.27
N MET A 158 5.12 2.98 0.68
CA MET A 158 6.10 4.07 0.55
C MET A 158 6.97 3.91 -0.70
N ILE A 159 7.44 2.70 -0.97
CA ILE A 159 8.24 2.40 -2.16
C ILE A 159 7.40 2.57 -3.43
N LEU A 160 6.19 2.01 -3.47
CA LEU A 160 5.29 2.13 -4.62
C LEU A 160 4.93 3.59 -4.92
N ALA A 161 4.52 4.35 -3.91
CA ALA A 161 4.18 5.76 -4.07
C ALA A 161 5.38 6.59 -4.57
N ALA A 162 6.59 6.30 -4.07
CA ALA A 162 7.81 6.96 -4.55
C ALA A 162 8.07 6.66 -6.03
N MET A 163 7.90 5.40 -6.47
CA MET A 163 8.04 5.03 -7.88
C MET A 163 6.99 5.71 -8.76
N LEU A 164 5.72 5.64 -8.36
CA LEU A 164 4.60 6.22 -9.09
C LEU A 164 4.77 7.73 -9.29
N LYS A 165 5.15 8.45 -8.23
CA LYS A 165 5.34 9.90 -8.26
C LYS A 165 6.62 10.32 -9.00
N THR A 166 7.70 9.52 -8.90
CA THR A 166 8.96 9.84 -9.59
C THR A 166 8.81 9.83 -11.10
N TRP A 167 7.96 8.95 -11.62
CA TRP A 167 7.75 8.81 -13.06
C TRP A 167 6.36 9.25 -13.53
N ASP A 168 5.61 9.96 -12.68
CA ASP A 168 4.29 10.54 -12.98
C ASP A 168 3.33 9.51 -13.59
N LEU A 169 3.28 8.31 -13.00
CA LEU A 169 2.43 7.24 -13.50
C LEU A 169 0.97 7.48 -13.13
N SER A 170 0.10 7.53 -14.14
CA SER A 170 -1.36 7.62 -13.98
C SER A 170 -2.03 6.23 -13.94
N LEU A 171 -3.26 6.20 -13.42
CA LEU A 171 -4.17 5.03 -13.45
C LEU A 171 -4.49 4.61 -14.88
#